data_03e3fba44e56d86ae8a2673e78fad181
#
_entry.id   03e3fba44e56d86ae8a2673e78fad181
#
_cell.length_a   1.000
_cell.length_b   1.000
_cell.length_c   1.000
_cell.angle_alpha   90.00
_cell.angle_beta   90.00
_cell.angle_gamma   90.00
#
_symmetry.space_group_name_H-M   'P 1'
#
loop_
_entity.id
_entity.type
_entity.pdbx_description
1 polymer ?
#
loop_
_entity_poly.entity_id
_entity_poly.type
_entity_poly.pdbx_seq_one_letter_code
_entity_poly.pdbx_strand_id
1 'polypeptide(L)'
;MLEQITSSVIDWGSNFGLVGLALVSFTESIIQPVPPDLLVIPMSLEATSTLELLAIFLVATISSVLGSLGGYAIGLYAGRPIIGRFARPSLSRRLDEILVRYGDAGVFVAALSPIPYKLLAWTAGAGRMDLRPFVLAGIFGRGIRFGLQVLLIGVWGDLSLIHI
;
A
#
# COMPACT_ATOMS: atom_id res chain seq x y z
N MET A 1 -18.86 -13.28 -1.93
CA MET A 1 -18.84 -12.19 -0.94
C MET A 1 -17.60 -11.31 -1.08
N LEU A 2 -16.36 -11.83 -1.07
CA LEU A 2 -15.15 -11.01 -1.29
C LEU A 2 -15.13 -10.39 -2.70
N GLU A 3 -15.52 -11.12 -3.75
CA GLU A 3 -15.59 -10.60 -5.12
C GLU A 3 -16.59 -9.44 -5.26
N GLN A 4 -17.75 -9.55 -4.60
CA GLN A 4 -18.76 -8.49 -4.61
C GLN A 4 -18.29 -7.23 -3.88
N ILE A 5 -17.57 -7.38 -2.76
CA ILE A 5 -16.96 -6.26 -2.04
C ILE A 5 -15.90 -5.61 -2.92
N THR A 6 -15.07 -6.42 -3.57
CA THR A 6 -13.99 -5.91 -4.44
C THR A 6 -14.56 -5.16 -5.64
N SER A 7 -15.56 -5.70 -6.34
CA SER A 7 -16.19 -5.01 -7.48
C SER A 7 -16.86 -3.71 -7.05
N SER A 8 -17.62 -3.72 -5.95
CA SER A 8 -18.27 -2.50 -5.44
C SER A 8 -17.27 -1.42 -5.05
N VAL A 9 -16.13 -1.78 -4.47
CA VAL A 9 -15.07 -0.82 -4.11
C VAL A 9 -14.39 -0.26 -5.35
N ILE A 10 -14.17 -1.09 -6.37
CA ILE A 10 -13.58 -0.64 -7.66
C ILE A 10 -14.54 0.30 -8.38
N ASP A 11 -15.80 -0.07 -8.53
CA ASP A 11 -16.82 0.75 -9.20
C ASP A 11 -17.01 2.09 -8.47
N TRP A 12 -17.04 2.05 -7.14
CA TRP A 12 -17.12 3.26 -6.34
C TRP A 12 -15.86 4.10 -6.48
N GLY A 13 -14.67 3.49 -6.36
CA GLY A 13 -13.38 4.17 -6.45
C GLY A 13 -13.15 4.82 -7.81
N SER A 14 -13.50 4.13 -8.91
CA SER A 14 -13.35 4.66 -10.28
C SER A 14 -14.26 5.87 -10.53
N ASN A 15 -15.48 5.88 -10.00
CA ASN A 15 -16.41 7.00 -10.14
C ASN A 15 -15.91 8.28 -9.42
N PHE A 16 -15.08 8.15 -8.38
CA PHE A 16 -14.53 9.28 -7.62
C PHE A 16 -13.10 9.66 -8.04
N GLY A 17 -12.52 9.00 -9.04
CA GLY A 17 -11.20 9.31 -9.58
C GLY A 17 -10.11 9.31 -8.49
N LEU A 18 -9.29 10.37 -8.42
CA LEU A 18 -8.19 10.49 -7.45
C LEU A 18 -8.66 10.46 -5.98
N VAL A 19 -9.87 10.93 -5.68
CA VAL A 19 -10.44 10.85 -4.32
C VAL A 19 -10.75 9.41 -3.95
N GLY A 20 -11.33 8.64 -4.88
CA GLY A 20 -11.57 7.21 -4.72
C GLY A 20 -10.27 6.45 -4.49
N LEU A 21 -9.24 6.72 -5.30
CA LEU A 21 -7.91 6.15 -5.15
C LEU A 21 -7.31 6.49 -3.77
N ALA A 22 -7.43 7.74 -3.32
CA ALA A 22 -6.94 8.17 -2.01
C ALA A 22 -7.59 7.38 -0.88
N LEU A 23 -8.92 7.25 -0.89
CA LEU A 23 -9.67 6.55 0.15
C LEU A 23 -9.37 5.04 0.16
N VAL A 24 -9.29 4.40 -1.01
CA VAL A 24 -8.94 2.97 -1.11
C VAL A 24 -7.51 2.74 -0.63
N SER A 25 -6.54 3.56 -1.06
CA SER A 25 -5.14 3.43 -0.64
C SER A 25 -4.96 3.67 0.87
N PHE A 26 -5.70 4.63 1.42
CA PHE A 26 -5.69 4.93 2.85
C PHE A 26 -6.28 3.78 3.67
N THR A 27 -7.48 3.32 3.33
CA THR A 27 -8.19 2.28 4.08
C THR A 27 -7.55 0.90 3.94
N GLU A 28 -6.96 0.58 2.77
CA GLU A 28 -6.19 -0.67 2.57
C GLU A 28 -5.03 -0.76 3.55
N SER A 29 -4.31 0.32 3.75
CA SER A 29 -3.16 0.36 4.65
C SER A 29 -3.54 0.24 6.11
N ILE A 30 -4.81 0.47 6.47
CA ILE A 30 -5.34 0.27 7.83
C ILE A 30 -5.82 -1.17 8.02
N ILE A 31 -6.81 -1.62 7.24
CA ILE A 31 -7.50 -2.90 7.48
C ILE A 31 -8.08 -3.55 6.21
N GLN A 32 -8.42 -2.77 5.17
CA GLN A 32 -9.16 -3.25 4.01
C GLN A 32 -8.35 -4.26 3.19
N PRO A 33 -8.95 -5.33 2.65
CA PRO A 33 -8.24 -6.34 1.86
C PRO A 33 -8.07 -5.99 0.37
N VAL A 34 -8.75 -4.94 -0.12
CA VAL A 34 -8.73 -4.57 -1.55
C VAL A 34 -7.47 -3.78 -1.87
N PRO A 35 -6.58 -4.29 -2.75
CA PRO A 35 -5.35 -3.60 -3.08
C PRO A 35 -5.64 -2.36 -3.96
N PRO A 36 -4.99 -1.21 -3.71
CA PRO A 36 -5.15 -0.01 -4.53
C PRO A 36 -4.64 -0.18 -5.96
N ASP A 37 -3.84 -1.21 -6.22
CA ASP A 37 -3.35 -1.57 -7.57
C ASP A 37 -4.51 -1.76 -8.57
N LEU A 38 -5.68 -2.21 -8.09
CA LEU A 38 -6.90 -2.36 -8.90
C LEU A 38 -7.49 -1.04 -9.42
N LEU A 39 -7.10 0.09 -8.82
CA LEU A 39 -7.43 1.44 -9.30
C LEU A 39 -6.22 2.09 -9.97
N VAL A 40 -5.02 1.92 -9.42
CA VAL A 40 -3.78 2.50 -9.99
C VAL A 40 -3.57 2.05 -11.43
N ILE A 41 -3.74 0.75 -11.70
CA ILE A 41 -3.49 0.19 -13.05
C ILE A 41 -4.45 0.78 -14.10
N PRO A 42 -5.80 0.65 -13.97
CA PRO A 42 -6.71 1.18 -14.97
C PRO A 42 -6.60 2.70 -15.09
N MET A 43 -6.53 3.44 -13.98
CA MET A 43 -6.36 4.90 -14.04
C MET A 43 -5.08 5.32 -14.75
N SER A 44 -3.98 4.57 -14.58
CA SER A 44 -2.73 4.86 -15.28
C SER A 44 -2.80 4.52 -16.78
N LEU A 45 -3.57 3.51 -17.16
CA LEU A 45 -3.82 3.18 -18.58
C LEU A 45 -4.70 4.22 -19.28
N GLU A 46 -5.62 4.84 -18.56
CA GLU A 46 -6.51 5.89 -19.06
C GLU A 46 -5.87 7.29 -19.01
N ALA A 47 -4.76 7.45 -18.30
CA ALA A 47 -4.09 8.74 -18.15
C ALA A 47 -3.56 9.26 -19.49
N THR A 48 -3.91 10.50 -19.82
CA THR A 48 -3.56 11.16 -21.09
C THR A 48 -2.34 12.07 -20.98
N SER A 49 -1.86 12.31 -19.75
CA SER A 49 -0.73 13.19 -19.49
C SER A 49 0.20 12.66 -18.38
N THR A 50 1.47 13.05 -18.45
CA THR A 50 2.45 12.77 -17.41
C THR A 50 2.02 13.36 -16.06
N LEU A 51 1.30 14.46 -16.06
CA LEU A 51 0.79 15.10 -14.85
C LEU A 51 -0.25 14.23 -14.14
N GLU A 52 -1.14 13.58 -14.91
CA GLU A 52 -2.12 12.62 -14.37
C GLU A 52 -1.42 11.40 -13.77
N LEU A 53 -0.44 10.84 -14.46
CA LEU A 53 0.37 9.73 -13.95
C LEU A 53 1.08 10.10 -12.65
N LEU A 54 1.65 11.30 -12.58
CA LEU A 54 2.30 11.80 -11.36
C LEU A 54 1.29 12.00 -10.22
N ALA A 55 0.08 12.50 -10.53
CA ALA A 55 -0.98 12.67 -9.55
C ALA A 55 -1.44 11.32 -8.98
N ILE A 56 -1.65 10.31 -9.82
CA ILE A 56 -2.00 8.94 -9.40
C ILE A 56 -0.91 8.38 -8.47
N PHE A 57 0.35 8.48 -8.87
CA PHE A 57 1.49 8.04 -8.07
C PHE A 57 1.54 8.71 -6.71
N LEU A 58 1.46 10.04 -6.65
CA LEU A 58 1.55 10.82 -5.41
C LEU A 58 0.36 10.53 -4.50
N VAL A 59 -0.87 10.52 -5.04
CA VAL A 59 -2.08 10.26 -4.26
C VAL A 59 -2.04 8.86 -3.66
N ALA A 60 -1.73 7.83 -4.46
CA ALA A 60 -1.63 6.45 -3.97
C ALA A 60 -0.56 6.31 -2.88
N THR A 61 0.63 6.89 -3.09
CA THR A 61 1.74 6.80 -2.14
C THR A 61 1.43 7.53 -0.84
N ILE A 62 1.03 8.80 -0.91
CA ILE A 62 0.78 9.63 0.28
C ILE A 62 -0.38 9.07 1.10
N SER A 63 -1.50 8.74 0.44
CA SER A 63 -2.67 8.18 1.13
C SER A 63 -2.38 6.84 1.78
N SER A 64 -1.60 5.98 1.13
CA SER A 64 -1.17 4.70 1.68
C SER A 64 -0.27 4.86 2.91
N VAL A 65 0.68 5.82 2.87
CA VAL A 65 1.54 6.11 4.02
C VAL A 65 0.74 6.71 5.18
N LEU A 66 -0.17 7.64 4.91
CA LEU A 66 -1.06 8.20 5.94
C LEU A 66 -1.97 7.13 6.55
N GLY A 67 -2.53 6.23 5.73
CA GLY A 67 -3.30 5.09 6.20
C GLY A 67 -2.49 4.15 7.09
N SER A 68 -1.21 3.95 6.77
CA SER A 68 -0.32 3.10 7.56
C SER A 68 -0.09 3.62 8.99
N LEU A 69 -0.19 4.93 9.22
CA LEU A 69 -0.17 5.50 10.58
C LEU A 69 -1.39 5.05 11.39
N GLY A 70 -2.56 4.94 10.75
CA GLY A 70 -3.75 4.32 11.37
C GLY A 70 -3.52 2.85 11.72
N GLY A 71 -2.93 2.09 10.79
CA GLY A 71 -2.50 0.70 11.04
C GLY A 71 -1.49 0.61 12.19
N TYR A 72 -0.50 1.48 12.22
CA TYR A 72 0.47 1.57 13.31
C TYR A 72 -0.23 1.83 14.67
N ALA A 73 -1.17 2.78 14.71
CA ALA A 73 -1.95 3.07 15.91
C ALA A 73 -2.77 1.85 16.38
N ILE A 74 -3.39 1.11 15.47
CA ILE A 74 -4.06 -0.15 15.79
C ILE A 74 -3.08 -1.14 16.44
N GLY A 75 -1.90 -1.32 15.86
CA GLY A 75 -0.87 -2.18 16.45
C GLY A 75 -0.41 -1.73 17.83
N LEU A 76 -0.23 -0.42 18.01
CA LEU A 76 0.20 0.20 19.26
C LEU A 76 -0.79 -0.03 20.41
N TYR A 77 -2.10 0.16 20.13
CA TYR A 77 -3.14 0.08 21.16
C TYR A 77 -3.75 -1.31 21.31
N ALA A 78 -3.90 -2.06 20.24
CA ALA A 78 -4.50 -3.40 20.27
C ALA A 78 -3.46 -4.52 20.44
N GLY A 79 -2.18 -4.24 20.16
CA GLY A 79 -1.07 -5.14 20.41
C GLY A 79 -1.07 -6.42 19.55
N ARG A 80 -0.25 -7.39 19.95
CA ARG A 80 -0.07 -8.67 19.25
C ARG A 80 -1.33 -9.52 19.07
N PRO A 81 -2.34 -9.50 19.96
CA PRO A 81 -3.56 -10.30 19.76
C PRO A 81 -4.30 -10.03 18.47
N ILE A 82 -4.31 -8.77 17.99
CA ILE A 82 -4.99 -8.42 16.73
C ILE A 82 -4.25 -8.99 15.52
N ILE A 83 -2.91 -9.00 15.56
CA ILE A 83 -2.08 -9.57 14.50
C ILE A 83 -2.37 -11.06 14.35
N GLY A 84 -2.42 -11.81 15.47
CA GLY A 84 -2.72 -13.24 15.47
C GLY A 84 -4.11 -13.60 14.95
N ARG A 85 -5.07 -12.65 14.99
CA ARG A 85 -6.44 -12.87 14.49
C ARG A 85 -6.59 -12.67 12.99
N PHE A 86 -5.76 -11.80 12.40
CA PHE A 86 -5.88 -11.42 10.98
C PHE A 86 -4.68 -11.85 10.11
N ALA A 87 -3.53 -12.16 10.71
CA ALA A 87 -2.35 -12.63 10.01
C ALA A 87 -2.19 -14.14 10.12
N ARG A 88 -1.74 -14.77 9.02
CA ARG A 88 -1.29 -16.17 9.09
C ARG A 88 -0.07 -16.27 10.01
N PRO A 89 0.03 -17.29 10.88
CA PRO A 89 1.15 -17.45 11.83
C PRO A 89 2.53 -17.42 11.17
N SER A 90 2.65 -17.96 9.94
CA SER A 90 3.89 -17.95 9.16
C SER A 90 4.32 -16.54 8.75
N LEU A 91 3.35 -15.67 8.45
CA LEU A 91 3.60 -14.30 8.01
C LEU A 91 3.99 -13.39 9.18
N SER A 92 3.29 -13.54 10.31
CA SER A 92 3.64 -12.84 11.55
C SER A 92 5.05 -13.20 12.02
N ARG A 93 5.42 -14.50 11.97
CA ARG A 93 6.77 -14.95 12.34
C ARG A 93 7.85 -14.35 11.43
N ARG A 94 7.63 -14.31 10.11
CA ARG A 94 8.56 -13.68 9.16
C ARG A 94 8.79 -12.21 9.47
N LEU A 95 7.72 -11.47 9.78
CA LEU A 95 7.82 -10.06 10.16
C LEU A 95 8.62 -9.89 11.44
N ASP A 96 8.33 -10.67 12.48
CA ASP A 96 9.07 -10.64 13.74
C ASP A 96 10.56 -10.96 13.50
N GLU A 97 10.89 -11.96 12.70
CA GLU A 97 12.28 -12.34 12.36
C GLU A 97 13.02 -11.20 11.63
N ILE A 98 12.35 -10.54 10.66
CA ILE A 98 12.92 -9.41 9.92
C ILE A 98 13.17 -8.23 10.87
N LEU A 99 12.19 -7.88 11.69
CA LEU A 99 12.30 -6.76 12.63
C LEU A 99 13.34 -7.00 13.71
N VAL A 100 13.42 -8.22 14.25
CA VAL A 100 14.46 -8.59 15.25
C VAL A 100 15.85 -8.58 14.64
N ARG A 101 15.99 -9.09 13.39
CA ARG A 101 17.29 -9.23 12.74
C ARG A 101 17.85 -7.91 12.21
N TYR A 102 16.99 -7.04 11.68
CA TYR A 102 17.41 -5.83 10.98
C TYR A 102 16.99 -4.53 11.68
N GLY A 103 16.28 -4.60 12.80
CA GLY A 103 15.81 -3.42 13.52
C GLY A 103 15.02 -2.47 12.61
N ASP A 104 15.34 -1.18 12.64
CA ASP A 104 14.68 -0.16 11.83
C ASP A 104 14.83 -0.40 10.31
N ALA A 105 15.97 -0.96 9.88
CA ALA A 105 16.17 -1.36 8.49
C ALA A 105 15.24 -2.51 8.08
N GLY A 106 14.79 -3.33 9.02
CA GLY A 106 13.83 -4.40 8.78
C GLY A 106 12.48 -3.89 8.28
N VAL A 107 12.07 -2.69 8.68
CA VAL A 107 10.85 -2.05 8.17
C VAL A 107 10.96 -1.79 6.68
N PHE A 108 12.11 -1.30 6.23
CA PHE A 108 12.37 -1.04 4.81
C PHE A 108 12.36 -2.35 3.99
N VAL A 109 13.04 -3.38 4.49
CA VAL A 109 13.05 -4.71 3.84
C VAL A 109 11.65 -5.30 3.77
N ALA A 110 10.87 -5.19 4.85
CA ALA A 110 9.50 -5.67 4.89
C ALA A 110 8.56 -4.86 3.99
N ALA A 111 8.76 -3.55 3.87
CA ALA A 111 7.97 -2.68 2.99
C ALA A 111 8.16 -3.00 1.49
N LEU A 112 9.34 -3.50 1.09
CA LEU A 112 9.63 -3.96 -0.26
C LEU A 112 9.23 -5.42 -0.50
N SER A 113 8.98 -6.19 0.57
CA SER A 113 8.61 -7.59 0.45
C SER A 113 7.14 -7.77 0.03
N PRO A 114 6.74 -8.95 -0.49
CA PRO A 114 5.34 -9.22 -0.86
C PRO A 114 4.42 -9.41 0.36
N ILE A 115 4.83 -8.91 1.53
CA ILE A 115 4.03 -8.94 2.75
C ILE A 115 3.00 -7.80 2.70
N PRO A 116 1.72 -8.04 3.05
CA PRO A 116 0.73 -6.98 3.13
C PRO A 116 1.18 -5.86 4.08
N TYR A 117 1.26 -4.63 3.58
CA TYR A 117 1.84 -3.49 4.30
C TYR A 117 1.12 -3.17 5.62
N LYS A 118 -0.19 -3.42 5.69
CA LYS A 118 -0.96 -3.28 6.96
C LYS A 118 -0.42 -4.16 8.09
N LEU A 119 0.04 -5.38 7.77
CA LEU A 119 0.62 -6.27 8.79
C LEU A 119 1.95 -5.71 9.30
N LEU A 120 2.75 -5.12 8.41
CA LEU A 120 3.96 -4.41 8.81
C LEU A 120 3.62 -3.24 9.74
N ALA A 121 2.61 -2.42 9.39
CA ALA A 121 2.17 -1.29 10.19
C ALA A 121 1.68 -1.73 11.59
N TRP A 122 0.86 -2.78 11.66
CA TRP A 122 0.41 -3.33 12.93
C TRP A 122 1.56 -3.90 13.78
N THR A 123 2.51 -4.61 13.15
CA THR A 123 3.65 -5.20 13.85
C THR A 123 4.61 -4.12 14.35
N ALA A 124 4.88 -3.11 13.54
CA ALA A 124 5.70 -1.97 13.93
C ALA A 124 5.06 -1.20 15.11
N GLY A 125 3.74 -0.98 15.08
CA GLY A 125 3.01 -0.37 16.18
C GLY A 125 3.02 -1.21 17.45
N ALA A 126 2.77 -2.52 17.34
CA ALA A 126 2.82 -3.45 18.49
C ALA A 126 4.22 -3.56 19.10
N GLY A 127 5.27 -3.41 18.28
CA GLY A 127 6.66 -3.34 18.71
C GLY A 127 7.10 -1.96 19.21
N ARG A 128 6.23 -0.95 19.16
CA ARG A 128 6.53 0.45 19.52
C ARG A 128 7.76 1.00 18.80
N MET A 129 7.89 0.68 17.50
CA MET A 129 9.00 1.18 16.70
C MET A 129 8.92 2.70 16.54
N ASP A 130 10.06 3.34 16.32
CA ASP A 130 10.09 4.77 16.03
C ASP A 130 9.32 5.10 14.73
N LEU A 131 8.48 6.12 14.81
CA LEU A 131 7.64 6.54 13.67
C LEU A 131 8.47 7.04 12.47
N ARG A 132 9.63 7.66 12.71
CA ARG A 132 10.45 8.24 11.65
C ARG A 132 10.95 7.17 10.66
N PRO A 133 11.69 6.12 11.09
CA PRO A 133 12.10 5.07 10.16
C PRO A 133 10.92 4.33 9.54
N PHE A 134 9.81 4.13 10.28
CA PHE A 134 8.60 3.52 9.77
C PHE A 134 7.98 4.33 8.61
N VAL A 135 7.80 5.64 8.77
CA VAL A 135 7.24 6.52 7.74
C VAL A 135 8.17 6.62 6.53
N LEU A 136 9.49 6.79 6.75
CA LEU A 136 10.46 6.82 5.67
C LEU A 136 10.46 5.52 4.87
N ALA A 137 10.48 4.37 5.53
CA ALA A 137 10.39 3.07 4.87
C ALA A 137 9.07 2.92 4.09
N GLY A 138 7.97 3.45 4.63
CA GLY A 138 6.67 3.50 3.95
C GLY A 138 6.71 4.33 2.67
N ILE A 139 7.27 5.55 2.73
CA ILE A 139 7.40 6.43 1.57
C ILE A 139 8.23 5.75 0.47
N PHE A 140 9.39 5.23 0.82
CA PHE A 140 10.27 4.55 -0.15
C PHE A 140 9.66 3.25 -0.68
N GLY A 141 9.15 2.39 0.19
CA GLY A 141 8.59 1.10 -0.22
C GLY A 141 7.35 1.24 -1.09
N ARG A 142 6.40 2.10 -0.70
CA ARG A 142 5.19 2.39 -1.48
C ARG A 142 5.51 3.21 -2.71
N GLY A 143 6.42 4.20 -2.58
CA GLY A 143 6.87 5.01 -3.71
C GLY A 143 7.52 4.16 -4.81
N ILE A 144 8.41 3.23 -4.46
CA ILE A 144 9.00 2.30 -5.43
C ILE A 144 7.91 1.44 -6.06
N ARG A 145 7.00 0.87 -5.27
CA ARG A 145 5.93 0.00 -5.78
C ARG A 145 5.02 0.71 -6.76
N PHE A 146 4.40 1.81 -6.35
CA PHE A 146 3.49 2.56 -7.22
C PHE A 146 4.22 3.29 -8.34
N GLY A 147 5.44 3.79 -8.07
CA GLY A 147 6.27 4.42 -9.08
C GLY A 147 6.63 3.46 -10.21
N LEU A 148 7.03 2.23 -9.89
CA LEU A 148 7.30 1.22 -10.92
C LEU A 148 6.05 0.87 -11.74
N GLN A 149 4.88 0.73 -11.10
CA GLN A 149 3.63 0.45 -11.81
C GLN A 149 3.27 1.56 -12.79
N VAL A 150 3.23 2.80 -12.30
CA VAL A 150 2.88 3.97 -13.12
C VAL A 150 3.89 4.19 -14.25
N LEU A 151 5.17 3.99 -13.96
CA LEU A 151 6.26 4.17 -14.93
C LEU A 151 6.22 3.10 -16.03
N LEU A 152 6.03 1.83 -15.65
CA LEU A 152 5.90 0.73 -16.60
C LEU A 152 4.68 0.92 -17.51
N ILE A 153 3.54 1.32 -16.94
CA ILE A 153 2.32 1.56 -17.71
C ILE A 153 2.49 2.78 -18.62
N GLY A 154 3.07 3.87 -18.14
CA GLY A 154 3.31 5.08 -18.93
C GLY A 154 4.22 4.82 -20.13
N VAL A 155 5.31 4.07 -19.93
CA VAL A 155 6.25 3.72 -21.02
C VAL A 155 5.62 2.72 -22.02
N TRP A 156 4.85 1.73 -21.54
CA TRP A 156 4.23 0.73 -22.43
C TRP A 156 2.96 1.23 -23.08
N GLY A 157 2.23 2.14 -22.43
CA GLY A 157 1.09 2.83 -23.03
C GLY A 157 1.48 3.64 -24.27
N ASP A 158 2.58 4.39 -24.20
CA ASP A 158 3.13 5.12 -25.36
C ASP A 158 3.58 4.19 -26.49
N LEU A 159 4.17 3.03 -26.17
CA LEU A 159 4.59 2.05 -27.19
C LEU A 159 3.40 1.38 -27.89
N SER A 160 2.26 1.20 -27.24
CA SER A 160 1.06 0.63 -27.85
C SER A 160 0.39 1.59 -28.87
N LEU A 161 0.56 2.90 -28.68
CA LEU A 161 0.05 3.92 -29.61
C LEU A 161 0.91 4.07 -30.86
N ILE A 162 2.15 3.60 -30.86
CA ILE A 162 3.07 3.65 -32.02
C ILE A 162 2.85 2.46 -32.98
N HIS A 163 2.16 1.41 -32.53
CA HIS A 163 1.94 0.18 -33.32
C HIS A 163 0.52 0.04 -33.91
N ILE A 164 -0.31 1.09 -33.86
CA ILE A 164 -1.57 1.22 -34.59
C ILE A 164 -1.41 2.34 -35.63
#